data_8d4938ff0347237997eeecb21c3fc8b5
#
_entry.id   8d4938ff0347237997eeecb21c3fc8b5
#
_cell.length_a   1.000
_cell.length_b   1.000
_cell.length_c   1.000
_cell.angle_alpha   90.00
_cell.angle_beta   90.00
_cell.angle_gamma   90.00
#
_symmetry.space_group_name_H-M   'P 1'
#
loop_
_entity.id
_entity.type
_entity.pdbx_description
1 polymer ?
#
loop_
_entity_poly.entity_id
_entity_poly.type
_entity_poly.pdbx_seq_one_letter_code
_entity_poly.pdbx_strand_id
1 'polypeptide(L)'
;MSKVVRICPSILNADHAHLNSEIDRVSSADLLHLDIMDNIFVPNQTFSFHQTKEIISYSQIPVDTHLMIHNPDELAVDYAAAGSASVTFHFEASKSPVDTINAIKDLGVRAGIELSQRQR
;
A
#
# COMPACT_ATOMS: atom_id res chain seq x y z
N MET A 1 6.44 -16.67 -12.80
CA MET A 1 7.18 -16.09 -11.67
C MET A 1 6.83 -14.62 -11.48
N SER A 2 6.50 -14.27 -10.28
CA SER A 2 6.07 -12.89 -10.00
C SER A 2 7.23 -11.91 -10.04
N LYS A 3 6.93 -10.74 -10.53
CA LYS A 3 7.84 -9.61 -10.43
C LYS A 3 7.18 -8.56 -9.56
N VAL A 4 7.88 -8.12 -8.55
CA VAL A 4 7.41 -7.06 -7.67
C VAL A 4 8.21 -5.82 -7.98
N VAL A 5 7.51 -4.74 -8.32
CA VAL A 5 8.14 -3.47 -8.61
C VAL A 5 7.72 -2.49 -7.53
N ARG A 6 8.72 -1.85 -6.94
CA ARG A 6 8.47 -0.88 -5.87
C ARG A 6 8.65 0.52 -6.42
N ILE A 7 7.67 1.37 -6.18
CA ILE A 7 7.79 2.77 -6.52
C ILE A 7 8.55 3.47 -5.41
N CYS A 8 9.66 4.08 -5.77
CA CYS A 8 10.47 4.78 -4.80
C CYS A 8 9.73 6.01 -4.28
N PRO A 9 9.66 6.20 -2.95
CA PRO A 9 8.93 7.34 -2.41
C PRO A 9 9.40 8.69 -2.90
N SER A 10 10.67 8.82 -3.25
CA SER A 10 11.19 10.10 -3.72
C SER A 10 10.55 10.55 -5.01
N ILE A 11 9.98 9.63 -5.78
CA ILE A 11 9.30 9.97 -7.02
C ILE A 11 7.99 10.70 -6.75
N LEU A 12 7.44 10.50 -5.57
CA LEU A 12 6.12 11.03 -5.24
C LEU A 12 6.07 12.54 -5.09
N ASN A 13 7.20 13.14 -4.87
CA ASN A 13 7.24 14.59 -4.77
C ASN A 13 7.25 15.22 -6.15
N ALA A 14 7.38 14.41 -7.18
CA ALA A 14 7.27 14.89 -8.54
C ALA A 14 5.80 15.05 -8.91
N ASP A 15 5.56 15.57 -10.08
CA ASP A 15 4.19 15.76 -10.53
C ASP A 15 3.53 14.43 -10.91
N HIS A 16 2.23 14.48 -11.09
CA HIS A 16 1.46 13.28 -11.43
C HIS A 16 1.86 12.68 -12.77
N ALA A 17 2.24 13.51 -13.72
CA ALA A 17 2.64 13.01 -15.03
C ALA A 17 3.88 12.14 -14.89
N HIS A 18 4.82 12.55 -14.04
CA HIS A 18 6.02 11.76 -13.80
C HIS A 18 5.69 10.42 -13.15
N LEU A 19 4.79 10.44 -12.19
CA LEU A 19 4.37 9.23 -11.50
C LEU A 19 3.70 8.26 -12.47
N ASN A 20 2.81 8.74 -13.31
CA ASN A 20 2.14 7.91 -14.28
C ASN A 20 3.12 7.29 -15.28
N SER A 21 4.14 8.05 -15.67
CA SER A 21 5.21 7.52 -16.53
C SER A 21 5.90 6.34 -15.89
N GLU A 22 6.18 6.45 -14.57
CA GLU A 22 6.84 5.37 -13.87
C GLU A 22 5.96 4.13 -13.81
N ILE A 23 4.67 4.32 -13.59
CA ILE A 23 3.72 3.22 -13.55
C ILE A 23 3.66 2.54 -14.92
N ASP A 24 3.63 3.33 -15.98
CA ASP A 24 3.59 2.78 -17.34
C ASP A 24 4.83 1.94 -17.62
N ARG A 25 6.00 2.38 -17.16
CA ARG A 25 7.24 1.65 -17.41
C ARG A 25 7.23 0.27 -16.78
N VAL A 26 6.48 0.09 -15.68
CA VAL A 26 6.46 -1.18 -14.97
C VAL A 26 5.17 -1.96 -15.24
N SER A 27 4.40 -1.57 -16.24
CA SER A 27 3.12 -2.20 -16.50
C SER A 27 3.24 -3.66 -16.93
N SER A 28 4.42 -4.10 -17.33
CA SER A 28 4.65 -5.52 -17.66
C SER A 28 4.98 -6.36 -16.43
N ALA A 29 5.14 -5.76 -15.27
CA ALA A 29 5.37 -6.52 -14.04
C ALA A 29 4.07 -7.19 -13.59
N ASP A 30 4.20 -8.17 -12.71
CA ASP A 30 3.04 -8.89 -12.18
C ASP A 30 2.33 -8.12 -11.09
N LEU A 31 3.03 -7.24 -10.40
CA LEU A 31 2.50 -6.57 -9.21
C LEU A 31 3.19 -5.23 -9.01
N LEU A 32 2.40 -4.23 -8.65
CA LEU A 32 2.91 -2.93 -8.27
C LEU A 32 2.84 -2.81 -6.76
N HIS A 33 3.98 -2.57 -6.13
CA HIS A 33 4.05 -2.48 -4.67
C HIS A 33 4.14 -1.03 -4.23
N LEU A 34 3.20 -0.61 -3.38
CA LEU A 34 3.16 0.74 -2.84
C LEU A 34 3.39 0.73 -1.34
N ASP A 35 4.37 1.48 -0.89
CA ASP A 35 4.62 1.68 0.54
C ASP A 35 3.91 2.96 0.98
N ILE A 36 2.95 2.82 1.90
CA ILE A 36 2.20 3.96 2.43
C ILE A 36 2.75 4.30 3.81
N MET A 37 3.32 5.47 3.93
CA MET A 37 3.93 5.94 5.18
C MET A 37 3.25 7.23 5.61
N ASP A 38 2.96 7.36 6.91
CA ASP A 38 2.17 8.47 7.42
C ASP A 38 2.98 9.50 8.22
N ASN A 39 4.29 9.37 8.26
CA ASN A 39 5.18 10.24 9.03
C ASN A 39 4.89 10.20 10.54
N ILE A 40 4.20 9.14 10.99
CA ILE A 40 3.94 8.91 12.41
C ILE A 40 4.51 7.57 12.82
N PHE A 41 4.09 6.50 12.15
CA PHE A 41 4.60 5.17 12.42
C PHE A 41 6.06 5.05 11.98
N VAL A 42 6.40 5.63 10.84
CA VAL A 42 7.78 5.73 10.35
C VAL A 42 8.05 7.18 9.97
N PRO A 43 9.32 7.63 10.02
CA PRO A 43 9.63 9.05 9.79
C PRO A 43 9.67 9.43 8.31
N ASN A 44 8.61 9.13 7.60
CA ASN A 44 8.48 9.44 6.18
C ASN A 44 7.03 9.55 5.83
N GLN A 45 6.75 10.27 4.77
CA GLN A 45 5.41 10.35 4.22
C GLN A 45 5.49 10.09 2.73
N THR A 46 4.61 9.22 2.23
CA THR A 46 4.60 8.91 0.82
C THR A 46 3.29 9.36 0.20
N PHE A 47 2.37 8.44 -0.08
CA PHE A 47 1.13 8.77 -0.78
C PHE A 47 0.01 9.07 0.21
N SER A 48 -0.83 10.05 -0.11
CA SER A 48 -2.10 10.20 0.58
C SER A 48 -3.05 9.11 0.11
N PHE A 49 -4.15 8.96 0.82
CA PHE A 49 -5.18 8.01 0.40
C PHE A 49 -5.71 8.36 -1.00
N HIS A 50 -5.94 9.64 -1.24
CA HIS A 50 -6.42 10.10 -2.53
C HIS A 50 -5.45 9.75 -3.65
N GLN A 51 -4.15 10.00 -3.43
CA GLN A 51 -3.13 9.67 -4.41
C GLN A 51 -3.07 8.16 -4.66
N THR A 52 -3.21 7.37 -3.60
CA THR A 52 -3.20 5.92 -3.73
C THR A 52 -4.37 5.44 -4.58
N LYS A 53 -5.56 6.01 -4.36
CA LYS A 53 -6.73 5.67 -5.17
C LYS A 53 -6.48 5.98 -6.64
N GLU A 54 -5.84 7.11 -6.92
CA GLU A 54 -5.54 7.46 -8.30
C GLU A 54 -4.54 6.49 -8.93
N ILE A 55 -3.53 6.08 -8.16
CA ILE A 55 -2.55 5.13 -8.66
C ILE A 55 -3.22 3.79 -8.96
N ILE A 56 -4.05 3.30 -8.06
CA ILE A 56 -4.76 2.04 -8.26
C ILE A 56 -5.62 2.12 -9.50
N SER A 57 -6.32 3.22 -9.67
CA SER A 57 -7.21 3.43 -10.79
C SER A 57 -6.44 3.49 -12.11
N TYR A 58 -5.25 4.06 -12.08
CA TYR A 58 -4.44 4.21 -13.30
C TYR A 58 -3.70 2.93 -13.65
N SER A 59 -3.31 2.14 -12.66
CA SER A 59 -2.44 0.99 -12.87
C SER A 59 -3.17 -0.11 -13.64
N GLN A 60 -2.45 -0.73 -14.59
CA GLN A 60 -2.98 -1.84 -15.36
C GLN A 60 -2.63 -3.18 -14.73
N ILE A 61 -1.89 -3.17 -13.64
CA ILE A 61 -1.52 -4.39 -12.92
C ILE A 61 -2.01 -4.29 -11.48
N PRO A 62 -2.16 -5.44 -10.79
CA PRO A 62 -2.61 -5.42 -9.41
C PRO A 62 -1.69 -4.61 -8.51
N VAL A 63 -2.27 -3.95 -7.50
CA VAL A 63 -1.53 -3.11 -6.59
C VAL A 63 -1.51 -3.75 -5.20
N ASP A 64 -0.30 -3.96 -4.67
CA ASP A 64 -0.09 -4.44 -3.32
C ASP A 64 0.21 -3.23 -2.44
N THR A 65 -0.69 -2.93 -1.51
CA THR A 65 -0.57 -1.76 -0.66
C THR A 65 -0.01 -2.18 0.70
N HIS A 66 1.15 -1.64 1.05
CA HIS A 66 1.81 -1.93 2.31
C HIS A 66 1.68 -0.71 3.22
N LEU A 67 0.95 -0.87 4.31
CA LEU A 67 0.60 0.23 5.20
C LEU A 67 1.58 0.32 6.36
N MET A 68 2.45 1.31 6.32
CA MET A 68 3.34 1.65 7.44
C MET A 68 2.77 2.89 8.11
N ILE A 69 1.62 2.70 8.75
CA ILE A 69 0.85 3.80 9.36
C ILE A 69 0.46 3.41 10.78
N HIS A 70 0.12 4.42 11.57
CA HIS A 70 -0.16 4.20 13.00
C HIS A 70 -1.57 3.70 13.28
N ASN A 71 -2.48 3.77 12.31
CA ASN A 71 -3.88 3.39 12.52
C ASN A 71 -4.41 2.48 11.41
N PRO A 72 -3.78 1.31 11.19
CA PRO A 72 -4.22 0.43 10.09
C PRO A 72 -5.61 -0.15 10.30
N ASP A 73 -6.05 -0.31 11.56
CA ASP A 73 -7.38 -0.89 11.80
C ASP A 73 -8.48 -0.07 11.16
N GLU A 74 -8.28 1.25 11.09
CA GLU A 74 -9.27 2.15 10.52
C GLU A 74 -9.14 2.27 9.01
N LEU A 75 -7.91 2.28 8.51
CA LEU A 75 -7.67 2.62 7.12
C LEU A 75 -7.46 1.43 6.19
N ALA A 76 -7.07 0.28 6.73
CA ALA A 76 -6.78 -0.87 5.86
C ALA A 76 -7.99 -1.24 5.00
N VAL A 77 -9.17 -1.19 5.58
CA VAL A 77 -10.40 -1.52 4.85
C VAL A 77 -10.64 -0.51 3.73
N ASP A 78 -10.33 0.77 3.99
CA ASP A 78 -10.50 1.79 2.97
C ASP A 78 -9.58 1.54 1.77
N TYR A 79 -8.34 1.16 2.01
CA TYR A 79 -7.41 0.84 0.94
C TYR A 79 -7.83 -0.41 0.19
N ALA A 80 -8.37 -1.39 0.91
CA ALA A 80 -8.88 -2.59 0.26
C ALA A 80 -10.08 -2.26 -0.63
N ALA A 81 -10.99 -1.44 -0.13
CA ALA A 81 -12.18 -1.04 -0.89
C ALA A 81 -11.82 -0.17 -2.09
N ALA A 82 -10.68 0.52 -2.02
CA ALA A 82 -10.24 1.38 -3.13
C ALA A 82 -9.73 0.58 -4.32
N GLY A 83 -9.53 -0.73 -4.17
CA GLY A 83 -9.14 -1.58 -5.28
C GLY A 83 -7.77 -2.22 -5.15
N SER A 84 -7.14 -2.15 -3.98
CA SER A 84 -5.89 -2.87 -3.77
C SER A 84 -6.12 -4.36 -3.96
N ALA A 85 -5.18 -5.03 -4.60
CA ALA A 85 -5.23 -6.49 -4.74
C ALA A 85 -4.86 -7.16 -3.42
N SER A 86 -4.00 -6.51 -2.64
CA SER A 86 -3.63 -6.98 -1.32
C SER A 86 -3.31 -5.78 -0.43
N VAL A 87 -3.52 -5.95 0.87
CA VAL A 87 -3.21 -4.93 1.87
C VAL A 87 -2.44 -5.61 2.99
N THR A 88 -1.26 -5.09 3.29
CA THR A 88 -0.42 -5.58 4.37
C THR A 88 -0.24 -4.45 5.38
N PHE A 89 -0.33 -4.78 6.66
CA PHE A 89 -0.12 -3.80 7.71
C PHE A 89 0.77 -4.38 8.79
N HIS A 90 1.24 -3.52 9.69
CA HIS A 90 2.16 -3.95 10.73
C HIS A 90 1.43 -4.33 11.99
N PHE A 91 1.81 -5.48 12.55
CA PHE A 91 1.19 -6.04 13.74
C PHE A 91 1.25 -5.04 14.91
N GLU A 92 2.38 -4.38 15.07
CA GLU A 92 2.59 -3.46 16.20
C GLU A 92 1.65 -2.26 16.17
N ALA A 93 1.17 -1.89 14.98
CA ALA A 93 0.31 -0.72 14.82
C ALA A 93 -1.16 -1.04 15.00
N SER A 94 -1.51 -2.32 15.02
CA SER A 94 -2.91 -2.74 15.07
C SER A 94 -3.31 -3.12 16.49
N LYS A 95 -4.51 -2.72 16.88
CA LYS A 95 -5.10 -3.12 18.15
C LYS A 95 -5.95 -4.37 18.00
N SER A 96 -6.40 -4.66 16.81
CA SER A 96 -7.27 -5.81 16.53
C SER A 96 -6.87 -6.45 15.21
N PRO A 97 -5.67 -7.06 15.14
CA PRO A 97 -5.18 -7.55 13.85
C PRO A 97 -6.07 -8.61 13.21
N VAL A 98 -6.67 -9.50 14.00
CA VAL A 98 -7.53 -10.54 13.43
C VAL A 98 -8.77 -9.92 12.81
N ASP A 99 -9.39 -8.97 13.49
CA ASP A 99 -10.57 -8.31 12.97
C ASP A 99 -10.26 -7.54 11.69
N THR A 100 -9.11 -6.88 11.67
CA THR A 100 -8.70 -6.10 10.51
C THR A 100 -8.44 -7.01 9.32
N ILE A 101 -7.77 -8.14 9.54
CA ILE A 101 -7.54 -9.12 8.47
C ILE A 101 -8.87 -9.61 7.92
N ASN A 102 -9.79 -9.98 8.79
CA ASN A 102 -11.09 -10.49 8.35
C ASN A 102 -11.86 -9.45 7.56
N ALA A 103 -11.80 -8.19 7.98
CA ALA A 103 -12.48 -7.12 7.26
C ALA A 103 -11.91 -6.93 5.86
N ILE A 104 -10.59 -7.03 5.71
CA ILE A 104 -9.95 -6.94 4.40
C ILE A 104 -10.39 -8.11 3.53
N LYS A 105 -10.36 -9.32 4.09
CA LYS A 105 -10.70 -10.53 3.34
C LYS A 105 -12.17 -10.56 2.94
N ASP A 106 -13.04 -9.96 3.75
CA ASP A 106 -14.46 -9.88 3.42
C ASP A 106 -14.70 -9.09 2.14
N LEU A 107 -13.77 -8.22 1.77
CA LEU A 107 -13.85 -7.47 0.53
C LEU A 107 -13.22 -8.20 -0.65
N GLY A 108 -12.79 -9.45 -0.45
CA GLY A 108 -12.16 -10.22 -1.49
C GLY A 108 -10.71 -9.85 -1.74
N VAL A 109 -10.10 -9.18 -0.78
CA VAL A 109 -8.73 -8.67 -0.91
C VAL A 109 -7.81 -9.51 -0.04
N ARG A 110 -6.61 -9.79 -0.54
CA ARG A 110 -5.62 -10.53 0.23
C ARG A 110 -5.10 -9.67 1.37
N ALA A 111 -4.98 -10.26 2.56
CA ALA A 111 -4.52 -9.53 3.74
C ALA A 111 -3.23 -10.14 4.26
N GLY A 112 -2.33 -9.28 4.74
CA GLY A 112 -1.07 -9.72 5.34
C GLY A 112 -0.73 -8.90 6.57
N ILE A 113 0.08 -9.50 7.43
CA ILE A 113 0.61 -8.84 8.62
C ILE A 113 2.11 -8.96 8.59
N GLU A 114 2.78 -7.89 9.00
CA GLU A 114 4.23 -7.86 9.05
C GLU A 114 4.67 -7.35 10.39
N LEU A 115 5.83 -7.83 10.87
CA LEU A 115 6.44 -7.34 12.09
C LEU A 115 7.49 -6.30 11.73
N SER A 116 7.56 -5.27 12.56
CA SER A 116 8.53 -4.20 12.34
C SER A 116 9.95 -4.72 12.53
N GLN A 117 10.87 -4.22 11.72
CA GLN A 117 12.27 -4.61 11.79
C GLN A 117 13.11 -3.71 12.66
N ARG A 118 12.55 -2.63 13.14
CA ARG A 118 13.39 -1.61 13.76
C ARG A 118 13.86 -1.92 15.16
N GLN A 119 13.39 -3.01 15.74
CA GLN A 119 13.90 -3.43 17.05
C GLN A 119 15.30 -3.97 17.01
N ARG A 120 15.74 -4.27 15.86
CA ARG A 120 17.08 -4.82 15.75
C ARG A 120 18.13 -3.88 16.12
#